data_47c7620e1a242f8e3cdf0b64632b516f
#
_entry.id   47c7620e1a242f8e3cdf0b64632b516f
#
_cell.length_a   1.000
_cell.length_b   1.000
_cell.length_c   1.000
_cell.angle_alpha   90.00
_cell.angle_beta   90.00
_cell.angle_gamma   90.00
#
_symmetry.space_group_name_H-M   'P 1'
#
loop_
_entity.id
_entity.type
_entity.pdbx_description
1 polymer ?
#
loop_
_entity_poly.entity_id
_entity_poly.type
_entity_poly.pdbx_seq_one_letter_code
_entity_poly.pdbx_strand_id
1 'polypeptide(L)'
;MNWEKVGIGEITNNLDNKRIPLNAKQRSEKEHNPIYPYIGANNIMGYIDEYIFDEKILCIAEDGGSWGYNETCAKIYNEKVWVNNHAHVLTAKDSLHLEYLKYYLNYSDLNLYINGATRGKLTKTSLNSIQIPLPPLETQKHIARILDHADELRQKNKAILKKYDELAQSLFLDMFGDPVTNPKGFEIVNIGDMIREAKYGTSSKAKEHGKYPYLRMNNITYAGHMDYLNLKYIDVTEAEKSKYIVKKDDVLFNRTNSKELVGKTGLILDDYEYIIAGYLIRLKCNKHCNPYYLWRHLNSYWAKKTLENMCKSIVGMANINAQELQKIKILKAPINLQNEFADRIEKIEAQKALAEKALAKSEDLFNALLQKAFKGELANSLL
;
A
#
# COMPACT_ATOMS: atom_id res chain seq x y z
N MET A 1 32.87 7.47 -13.78
CA MET A 1 33.99 7.85 -12.87
C MET A 1 34.12 6.78 -11.79
N ASN A 2 35.34 6.32 -11.50
CA ASN A 2 35.57 5.44 -10.35
C ASN A 2 35.90 6.33 -9.15
N TRP A 3 34.94 6.54 -8.26
CA TRP A 3 35.19 7.19 -6.98
C TRP A 3 35.93 6.23 -6.05
N GLU A 4 36.76 6.79 -5.17
CA GLU A 4 37.37 6.01 -4.10
C GLU A 4 36.29 5.39 -3.21
N LYS A 5 36.51 4.16 -2.81
CA LYS A 5 35.63 3.46 -1.86
C LYS A 5 36.19 3.57 -0.46
N VAL A 6 35.36 3.97 0.48
CA VAL A 6 35.74 4.23 1.87
C VAL A 6 34.79 3.45 2.79
N GLY A 7 35.29 2.91 3.87
CA GLY A 7 34.48 2.23 4.89
C GLY A 7 33.57 3.20 5.64
N ILE A 8 32.31 2.82 5.89
CA ILE A 8 31.35 3.68 6.62
C ILE A 8 31.92 4.16 7.96
N GLY A 9 32.64 3.27 8.69
CA GLY A 9 33.26 3.63 9.98
C GLY A 9 34.29 4.74 9.91
N GLU A 10 34.91 4.97 8.74
CA GLU A 10 35.90 6.02 8.56
C GLU A 10 35.25 7.42 8.44
N ILE A 11 34.04 7.51 7.89
CA ILE A 11 33.35 8.75 7.53
C ILE A 11 32.12 9.06 8.39
N THR A 12 31.80 8.20 9.37
CA THR A 12 30.69 8.38 10.32
C THR A 12 31.17 8.29 11.77
N ASN A 13 30.40 8.88 12.68
CA ASN A 13 30.49 8.60 14.11
C ASN A 13 29.31 7.71 14.49
N ASN A 14 29.61 6.58 15.14
CA ASN A 14 28.59 5.66 15.64
C ASN A 14 28.23 6.02 17.08
N LEU A 15 26.95 6.31 17.32
CA LEU A 15 26.39 6.74 18.60
C LEU A 15 25.59 5.62 19.31
N ASP A 16 25.83 4.36 18.98
CA ASP A 16 25.12 3.22 19.55
C ASP A 16 25.20 3.13 21.07
N ASN A 17 26.27 3.64 21.66
CA ASN A 17 26.48 3.72 23.10
C ASN A 17 25.51 4.67 23.83
N LYS A 18 24.85 5.57 23.11
CA LYS A 18 23.83 6.48 23.67
C LYS A 18 22.42 5.85 23.67
N ARG A 19 22.22 4.75 22.96
CA ARG A 19 20.89 4.10 22.86
C ARG A 19 20.49 3.51 24.21
N ILE A 20 19.19 3.63 24.54
CA ILE A 20 18.61 3.04 25.75
C ILE A 20 17.42 2.18 25.32
N PRO A 21 17.54 0.85 25.38
CA PRO A 21 16.44 -0.05 25.09
C PRO A 21 15.39 0.01 26.22
N LEU A 22 14.12 0.10 25.84
CA LEU A 22 13.00 0.06 26.79
C LEU A 22 12.23 -1.25 26.61
N ASN A 23 11.91 -1.92 27.70
CA ASN A 23 10.92 -2.99 27.69
C ASN A 23 9.49 -2.41 27.61
N ALA A 24 8.48 -3.27 27.42
CA ALA A 24 7.10 -2.82 27.23
C ALA A 24 6.56 -2.00 28.42
N LYS A 25 6.93 -2.38 29.66
CA LYS A 25 6.52 -1.67 30.87
C LYS A 25 7.15 -0.27 30.94
N GLN A 26 8.47 -0.20 30.78
CA GLN A 26 9.21 1.08 30.77
C GLN A 26 8.72 2.01 29.66
N ARG A 27 8.34 1.47 28.51
CA ARG A 27 7.77 2.27 27.42
C ARG A 27 6.40 2.82 27.78
N SER A 28 5.50 2.00 28.36
CA SER A 28 4.18 2.47 28.78
C SER A 28 4.23 3.53 29.88
N GLU A 29 5.27 3.49 30.74
CA GLU A 29 5.51 4.52 31.77
C GLU A 29 5.94 5.88 31.16
N LYS A 30 6.36 5.91 29.89
CA LYS A 30 6.77 7.10 29.13
C LYS A 30 5.75 7.53 28.07
N GLU A 31 4.53 7.00 28.10
CA GLU A 31 3.45 7.32 27.17
C GLU A 31 2.41 8.31 27.75
N HIS A 32 2.75 9.10 28.80
CA HIS A 32 1.82 10.04 29.42
C HIS A 32 1.51 11.26 28.54
N ASN A 33 2.54 11.79 27.84
CA ASN A 33 2.40 12.86 26.84
C ASN A 33 3.28 12.52 25.62
N PRO A 34 2.88 11.55 24.79
CA PRO A 34 3.73 10.96 23.77
C PRO A 34 3.94 11.90 22.59
N ILE A 35 5.07 12.65 22.59
CA ILE A 35 5.41 13.65 21.59
C ILE A 35 6.57 13.17 20.68
N TYR A 36 7.56 12.45 21.25
CA TYR A 36 8.79 12.10 20.56
C TYR A 36 8.72 10.70 19.95
N PRO A 37 9.14 10.52 18.68
CA PRO A 37 9.15 9.22 18.06
C PRO A 37 10.05 8.21 18.78
N TYR A 38 9.56 7.02 19.04
CA TYR A 38 10.31 5.88 19.52
C TYR A 38 10.68 4.98 18.33
N ILE A 39 11.97 4.96 17.99
CA ILE A 39 12.50 4.35 16.77
C ILE A 39 12.89 2.90 17.02
N GLY A 40 12.35 1.99 16.21
CA GLY A 40 12.74 0.58 16.11
C GLY A 40 13.75 0.33 14.98
N ALA A 41 13.81 -0.90 14.48
CA ALA A 41 14.71 -1.30 13.39
C ALA A 41 14.50 -0.45 12.11
N ASN A 42 13.27 -0.43 11.59
CA ASN A 42 12.95 0.22 10.32
C ASN A 42 11.90 1.33 10.43
N ASN A 43 11.20 1.44 11.56
CA ASN A 43 10.02 2.27 11.68
C ASN A 43 9.89 2.91 13.05
N ILE A 44 9.06 3.94 13.12
CA ILE A 44 8.53 4.47 14.37
C ILE A 44 7.60 3.41 14.95
N MET A 45 7.91 2.94 16.17
CA MET A 45 7.14 1.94 16.90
C MET A 45 6.05 2.55 17.79
N GLY A 46 6.05 3.87 17.96
CA GLY A 46 5.15 4.63 18.81
C GLY A 46 5.77 5.97 19.17
N TYR A 47 5.17 6.65 20.12
CA TYR A 47 5.65 7.94 20.63
C TYR A 47 5.79 7.85 22.14
N ILE A 48 6.73 8.61 22.70
CA ILE A 48 6.98 8.73 24.14
C ILE A 48 7.20 10.18 24.53
N ASP A 49 7.30 10.46 25.84
CA ASP A 49 7.41 11.82 26.40
C ASP A 49 8.84 12.31 26.60
N GLU A 50 9.84 11.48 26.27
CA GLU A 50 11.26 11.79 26.38
C GLU A 50 12.01 11.53 25.07
N TYR A 51 13.21 12.08 24.94
CA TYR A 51 14.11 11.86 23.80
C TYR A 51 15.55 11.64 24.28
N ILE A 52 16.39 11.02 23.41
CA ILE A 52 17.82 10.83 23.65
C ILE A 52 18.63 11.66 22.67
N PHE A 53 18.17 11.77 21.42
CA PHE A 53 18.86 12.48 20.34
C PHE A 53 18.10 13.75 19.99
N ASP A 54 18.84 14.87 19.89
CA ASP A 54 18.37 16.19 19.43
C ASP A 54 19.36 16.74 18.41
N GLU A 55 19.70 15.89 17.45
CA GLU A 55 20.65 16.19 16.38
C GLU A 55 20.26 15.36 15.14
N LYS A 56 20.75 15.79 13.96
CA LYS A 56 20.52 15.05 12.72
C LYS A 56 21.26 13.72 12.74
N ILE A 57 20.53 12.62 12.75
CA ILE A 57 21.05 11.25 12.78
C ILE A 57 20.53 10.42 11.62
N LEU A 58 21.32 9.43 11.20
CA LEU A 58 20.87 8.34 10.35
C LEU A 58 20.73 7.07 11.20
N CYS A 59 19.53 6.50 11.19
CA CYS A 59 19.26 5.20 11.77
C CYS A 59 19.26 4.13 10.68
N ILE A 60 20.03 3.05 10.87
CA ILE A 60 20.02 1.87 10.01
C ILE A 60 19.69 0.63 10.82
N ALA A 61 18.81 -0.22 10.31
CA ALA A 61 18.39 -1.43 11.00
C ALA A 61 19.58 -2.31 11.43
N GLU A 62 19.63 -2.65 12.72
CA GLU A 62 20.62 -3.58 13.28
C GLU A 62 20.14 -5.02 13.18
N ASP A 63 18.86 -5.29 13.49
CA ASP A 63 18.27 -6.63 13.40
C ASP A 63 16.83 -6.56 12.83
N GLY A 64 16.41 -7.64 12.16
CA GLY A 64 15.06 -7.73 11.61
C GLY A 64 14.72 -6.68 10.55
N GLY A 65 15.71 -6.11 9.89
CA GLY A 65 15.57 -5.16 8.79
C GLY A 65 15.42 -5.82 7.43
N SER A 66 15.22 -4.98 6.41
CA SER A 66 15.27 -5.35 4.99
C SER A 66 16.53 -4.73 4.40
N TRP A 67 17.47 -5.54 3.91
CA TRP A 67 18.77 -5.10 3.45
C TRP A 67 19.09 -5.49 1.99
N GLY A 68 18.06 -5.89 1.24
CA GLY A 68 18.20 -6.22 -0.17
C GLY A 68 18.31 -4.98 -1.06
N TYR A 69 18.54 -5.22 -2.34
CA TYR A 69 18.63 -4.17 -3.35
C TYR A 69 17.34 -3.34 -3.42
N ASN A 70 17.50 -2.02 -3.33
CA ASN A 70 16.41 -1.03 -3.37
C ASN A 70 15.38 -1.21 -2.25
N GLU A 71 15.82 -1.67 -1.08
CA GLU A 71 15.01 -1.80 0.13
C GLU A 71 15.35 -0.69 1.15
N THR A 72 14.34 -0.27 1.92
CA THR A 72 14.54 0.79 2.92
C THR A 72 15.06 0.21 4.22
N CYS A 73 16.36 0.31 4.47
CA CYS A 73 17.01 -0.08 5.72
C CYS A 73 17.51 1.11 6.54
N ALA A 74 17.66 2.29 5.93
CA ALA A 74 18.20 3.49 6.56
C ALA A 74 17.25 4.68 6.44
N LYS A 75 17.10 5.46 7.54
CA LYS A 75 16.26 6.67 7.61
C LYS A 75 17.01 7.77 8.36
N ILE A 76 16.77 9.02 7.96
CA ILE A 76 17.29 10.20 8.65
C ILE A 76 16.19 10.79 9.53
N TYR A 77 16.56 11.16 10.75
CA TYR A 77 15.75 11.92 11.69
C TYR A 77 16.48 13.22 12.02
N ASN A 78 15.78 14.35 11.91
CA ASN A 78 16.29 15.68 12.23
C ASN A 78 15.38 16.36 13.27
N GLU A 79 14.84 15.54 14.16
CA GLU A 79 13.93 15.92 15.23
C GLU A 79 14.33 15.19 16.50
N LYS A 80 13.76 15.57 17.63
CA LYS A 80 13.98 14.89 18.90
C LYS A 80 13.40 13.48 18.85
N VAL A 81 14.25 12.46 19.05
CA VAL A 81 13.83 11.05 18.97
C VAL A 81 14.46 10.20 20.07
N TRP A 82 13.82 9.08 20.37
CA TRP A 82 14.38 8.00 21.17
C TRP A 82 14.64 6.78 20.27
N VAL A 83 15.87 6.32 20.24
CA VAL A 83 16.26 5.15 19.43
C VAL A 83 16.54 3.95 20.34
N ASN A 84 15.94 2.82 20.05
CA ASN A 84 16.19 1.56 20.75
C ASN A 84 17.41 0.83 20.18
N ASN A 85 17.69 -0.36 20.71
CA ASN A 85 18.85 -1.19 20.32
C ASN A 85 18.66 -1.98 19.01
N HIS A 86 17.56 -1.79 18.26
CA HIS A 86 17.31 -2.47 17.00
C HIS A 86 17.74 -1.65 15.77
N ALA A 87 18.29 -0.47 15.97
CA ALA A 87 18.87 0.36 14.92
C ALA A 87 20.20 0.95 15.34
N HIS A 88 21.21 0.92 14.47
CA HIS A 88 22.45 1.70 14.63
C HIS A 88 22.15 3.19 14.42
N VAL A 89 22.88 4.03 15.14
CA VAL A 89 22.78 5.49 15.06
C VAL A 89 24.09 6.08 14.58
N LEU A 90 24.05 6.78 13.45
CA LEU A 90 25.21 7.40 12.81
C LEU A 90 25.04 8.90 12.65
N THR A 91 26.13 9.65 12.83
CA THR A 91 26.27 11.03 12.35
C THR A 91 27.38 11.11 11.32
N ALA A 92 27.31 12.11 10.42
CA ALA A 92 28.33 12.35 9.42
C ALA A 92 29.58 13.00 10.01
N LYS A 93 30.77 12.64 9.49
CA LYS A 93 31.99 13.44 9.60
C LYS A 93 32.01 14.47 8.45
N ASP A 94 32.96 15.40 8.46
CA ASP A 94 33.03 16.55 7.53
C ASP A 94 33.04 16.19 6.04
N SER A 95 33.52 14.97 5.68
CA SER A 95 33.60 14.53 4.29
C SER A 95 32.29 13.90 3.76
N LEU A 96 31.28 13.71 4.61
CA LEU A 96 30.08 12.96 4.28
C LEU A 96 28.81 13.81 4.35
N HIS A 97 27.97 13.68 3.33
CA HIS A 97 26.58 14.16 3.34
C HIS A 97 25.64 13.02 3.72
N LEU A 98 24.86 13.17 4.79
CA LEU A 98 24.11 12.06 5.40
C LEU A 98 23.00 11.53 4.49
N GLU A 99 22.33 12.41 3.71
CA GLU A 99 21.30 12.01 2.73
C GLU A 99 21.89 11.18 1.60
N TYR A 100 23.12 11.50 1.15
CA TYR A 100 23.83 10.68 0.16
C TYR A 100 24.03 9.26 0.69
N LEU A 101 24.50 9.12 1.94
CA LEU A 101 24.66 7.83 2.61
C LEU A 101 23.34 7.08 2.72
N LYS A 102 22.25 7.75 3.15
CA LYS A 102 20.91 7.16 3.22
C LYS A 102 20.49 6.53 1.88
N TYR A 103 20.66 7.26 0.79
CA TYR A 103 20.28 6.77 -0.53
C TYR A 103 21.14 5.62 -1.00
N TYR A 104 22.46 5.67 -0.75
CA TYR A 104 23.35 4.58 -1.10
C TYR A 104 23.01 3.28 -0.36
N LEU A 105 22.78 3.37 0.94
CA LEU A 105 22.43 2.21 1.78
C LEU A 105 21.11 1.57 1.34
N ASN A 106 20.09 2.38 1.06
CA ASN A 106 18.78 1.89 0.63
C ASN A 106 18.79 1.36 -0.81
N TYR A 107 19.72 1.80 -1.66
CA TYR A 107 19.88 1.31 -3.02
C TYR A 107 20.69 0.02 -3.09
N SER A 108 21.67 -0.16 -2.21
CA SER A 108 22.65 -1.26 -2.28
C SER A 108 22.10 -2.55 -1.71
N ASP A 109 22.53 -3.69 -2.26
CA ASP A 109 22.33 -4.99 -1.63
C ASP A 109 23.36 -5.18 -0.50
N LEU A 110 22.90 -5.12 0.73
CA LEU A 110 23.72 -5.26 1.93
C LEU A 110 23.70 -6.68 2.53
N ASN A 111 23.02 -7.64 1.89
CA ASN A 111 22.88 -9.00 2.42
C ASN A 111 24.22 -9.69 2.71
N LEU A 112 25.28 -9.35 1.97
CA LEU A 112 26.64 -9.86 2.21
C LEU A 112 27.24 -9.45 3.57
N TYR A 113 26.71 -8.39 4.20
CA TYR A 113 27.14 -7.89 5.51
C TYR A 113 26.25 -8.39 6.65
N ILE A 114 25.18 -9.12 6.32
CA ILE A 114 24.20 -9.58 7.31
C ILE A 114 24.60 -10.95 7.84
N ASN A 115 24.64 -11.06 9.15
CA ASN A 115 24.96 -12.29 9.87
C ASN A 115 23.68 -12.86 10.53
N GLY A 116 23.70 -14.16 10.85
CA GLY A 116 22.61 -14.84 11.57
C GLY A 116 21.72 -15.71 10.70
N ALA A 117 21.55 -16.97 11.10
CA ALA A 117 20.77 -17.96 10.35
C ALA A 117 19.24 -17.83 10.53
N THR A 118 18.78 -17.40 11.72
CA THR A 118 17.36 -17.33 12.06
C THR A 118 16.81 -15.91 11.99
N ARG A 119 17.60 -14.93 12.37
CA ARG A 119 17.28 -13.51 12.31
C ARG A 119 18.51 -12.76 11.80
N GLY A 120 18.38 -12.14 10.66
CA GLY A 120 19.45 -11.33 10.08
C GLY A 120 19.87 -10.20 11.03
N LYS A 121 21.17 -9.98 11.15
CA LYS A 121 21.76 -8.93 11.99
C LYS A 121 22.90 -8.24 11.26
N LEU A 122 22.84 -6.92 11.15
CA LEU A 122 23.94 -6.07 10.75
C LEU A 122 24.74 -5.69 12.01
N THR A 123 25.88 -6.32 12.23
CA THR A 123 26.72 -5.97 13.40
C THR A 123 27.44 -4.65 13.17
N LYS A 124 27.85 -3.96 14.25
CA LYS A 124 28.66 -2.72 14.16
C LYS A 124 29.93 -2.91 13.32
N THR A 125 30.59 -4.05 13.45
CA THR A 125 31.79 -4.38 12.67
C THR A 125 31.46 -4.51 11.18
N SER A 126 30.40 -5.25 10.85
CA SER A 126 29.93 -5.38 9.47
C SER A 126 29.49 -4.03 8.90
N LEU A 127 28.73 -3.22 9.65
CA LEU A 127 28.33 -1.88 9.25
C LEU A 127 29.54 -0.99 8.92
N ASN A 128 30.54 -0.97 9.77
CA ASN A 128 31.76 -0.17 9.57
C ASN A 128 32.56 -0.62 8.34
N SER A 129 32.47 -1.89 7.94
CA SER A 129 33.18 -2.44 6.78
C SER A 129 32.48 -2.21 5.43
N ILE A 130 31.22 -1.76 5.43
CA ILE A 130 30.50 -1.49 4.19
C ILE A 130 31.27 -0.40 3.42
N GLN A 131 31.63 -0.73 2.18
CA GLN A 131 32.38 0.17 1.29
C GLN A 131 31.41 1.02 0.47
N ILE A 132 31.54 2.34 0.55
CA ILE A 132 30.75 3.28 -0.24
C ILE A 132 31.63 4.11 -1.16
N PRO A 133 31.19 4.43 -2.39
CA PRO A 133 31.89 5.40 -3.22
C PRO A 133 31.75 6.78 -2.59
N LEU A 134 32.86 7.49 -2.40
CA LEU A 134 32.91 8.81 -1.74
C LEU A 134 33.31 9.90 -2.73
N PRO A 135 32.38 10.48 -3.52
CA PRO A 135 32.70 11.66 -4.34
C PRO A 135 32.95 12.90 -3.47
N PRO A 136 33.46 14.00 -4.06
CA PRO A 136 33.56 15.28 -3.36
C PRO A 136 32.25 15.70 -2.71
N LEU A 137 32.30 16.34 -1.56
CA LEU A 137 31.12 16.70 -0.75
C LEU A 137 30.03 17.45 -1.55
N GLU A 138 30.45 18.38 -2.44
CA GLU A 138 29.48 19.10 -3.28
C GLU A 138 28.76 18.19 -4.28
N THR A 139 29.43 17.17 -4.79
CA THR A 139 28.81 16.14 -5.64
C THR A 139 27.82 15.31 -4.83
N GLN A 140 28.15 14.91 -3.60
CA GLN A 140 27.24 14.19 -2.71
C GLN A 140 25.98 15.02 -2.43
N LYS A 141 26.11 16.30 -2.11
CA LYS A 141 25.00 17.25 -1.90
C LYS A 141 24.12 17.37 -3.15
N HIS A 142 24.76 17.47 -4.32
CA HIS A 142 24.03 17.57 -5.59
C HIS A 142 23.21 16.30 -5.87
N ILE A 143 23.82 15.13 -5.74
CA ILE A 143 23.12 13.83 -5.88
C ILE A 143 21.97 13.74 -4.88
N ALA A 144 22.22 14.05 -3.61
CA ALA A 144 21.19 13.99 -2.58
C ALA A 144 20.01 14.90 -2.90
N ARG A 145 20.27 16.15 -3.33
CA ARG A 145 19.21 17.11 -3.72
C ARG A 145 18.35 16.61 -4.88
N ILE A 146 18.95 16.02 -5.90
CA ILE A 146 18.19 15.46 -7.04
C ILE A 146 17.29 14.30 -6.56
N LEU A 147 17.84 13.40 -5.74
CA LEU A 147 17.10 12.26 -5.22
C LEU A 147 16.02 12.68 -4.23
N ASP A 148 16.26 13.70 -3.39
CA ASP A 148 15.25 14.24 -2.47
C ASP A 148 14.06 14.83 -3.25
N HIS A 149 14.29 15.62 -4.32
CA HIS A 149 13.22 16.15 -5.16
C HIS A 149 12.42 15.03 -5.86
N ALA A 150 13.09 13.98 -6.35
CA ALA A 150 12.42 12.87 -7.00
C ALA A 150 11.61 12.04 -5.99
N ASP A 151 12.13 11.82 -4.77
CA ASP A 151 11.40 11.14 -3.70
C ASP A 151 10.20 11.97 -3.21
N GLU A 152 10.37 13.28 -3.05
CA GLU A 152 9.28 14.20 -2.70
C GLU A 152 8.14 14.13 -3.72
N LEU A 153 8.45 14.11 -5.03
CA LEU A 153 7.44 13.95 -6.08
C LEU A 153 6.69 12.63 -5.95
N ARG A 154 7.42 11.54 -5.71
CA ARG A 154 6.84 10.20 -5.47
C ARG A 154 5.94 10.18 -4.25
N GLN A 155 6.35 10.77 -3.13
CA GLN A 155 5.55 10.85 -1.90
C GLN A 155 4.30 11.72 -2.10
N LYS A 156 4.40 12.85 -2.82
CA LYS A 156 3.24 13.68 -3.19
C LYS A 156 2.23 12.91 -4.03
N ASN A 157 2.68 12.13 -5.02
CA ASN A 157 1.79 11.31 -5.84
C ASN A 157 1.09 10.22 -5.00
N LYS A 158 1.78 9.58 -4.05
CA LYS A 158 1.16 8.64 -3.09
C LYS A 158 0.11 9.32 -2.22
N ALA A 159 0.41 10.51 -1.71
CA ALA A 159 -0.53 11.27 -0.90
C ALA A 159 -1.78 11.71 -1.69
N ILE A 160 -1.64 12.05 -2.98
CA ILE A 160 -2.76 12.38 -3.87
C ILE A 160 -3.70 11.18 -4.03
N LEU A 161 -3.17 9.98 -4.24
CA LEU A 161 -4.01 8.77 -4.35
C LEU A 161 -4.82 8.53 -3.08
N LYS A 162 -4.19 8.65 -1.91
CA LYS A 162 -4.89 8.54 -0.63
C LYS A 162 -6.02 9.58 -0.50
N LYS A 163 -5.77 10.83 -0.94
CA LYS A 163 -6.79 11.89 -0.91
C LYS A 163 -7.97 11.59 -1.84
N TYR A 164 -7.77 10.95 -2.99
CA TYR A 164 -8.88 10.51 -3.83
C TYR A 164 -9.73 9.43 -3.16
N ASP A 165 -9.13 8.48 -2.44
CA ASP A 165 -9.87 7.48 -1.67
C ASP A 165 -10.69 8.13 -0.54
N GLU A 166 -10.10 9.07 0.19
CA GLU A 166 -10.77 9.85 1.24
C GLU A 166 -11.92 10.69 0.67
N LEU A 167 -11.70 11.33 -0.48
CA LEU A 167 -12.74 12.13 -1.17
C LEU A 167 -13.93 11.26 -1.60
N ALA A 168 -13.68 10.10 -2.17
CA ALA A 168 -14.72 9.17 -2.58
C ALA A 168 -15.56 8.68 -1.39
N GLN A 169 -14.91 8.42 -0.26
CA GLN A 169 -15.60 8.04 0.98
C GLN A 169 -16.42 9.21 1.56
N SER A 170 -15.82 10.41 1.62
CA SER A 170 -16.48 11.61 2.11
C SER A 170 -17.71 11.95 1.27
N LEU A 171 -17.61 11.86 -0.06
CA LEU A 171 -18.72 12.07 -0.97
C LEU A 171 -19.88 11.09 -0.70
N PHE A 172 -19.57 9.81 -0.45
CA PHE A 172 -20.60 8.82 -0.12
C PHE A 172 -21.34 9.19 1.17
N LEU A 173 -20.60 9.56 2.22
CA LEU A 173 -21.19 9.96 3.51
C LEU A 173 -21.98 11.27 3.43
N ASP A 174 -21.52 12.24 2.65
CA ASP A 174 -22.24 13.51 2.43
C ASP A 174 -23.58 13.27 1.72
N MET A 175 -23.56 12.48 0.65
CA MET A 175 -24.76 12.25 -0.18
C MET A 175 -25.75 11.27 0.47
N PHE A 176 -25.29 10.22 1.14
CA PHE A 176 -26.17 9.16 1.67
C PHE A 176 -26.24 9.10 3.20
N GLY A 177 -25.31 9.74 3.89
CA GLY A 177 -25.16 9.61 5.35
C GLY A 177 -24.48 8.33 5.76
N ASP A 178 -24.25 8.16 7.06
CA ASP A 178 -23.73 6.91 7.64
C ASP A 178 -24.82 5.82 7.56
N PRO A 179 -24.53 4.66 6.94
CA PRO A 179 -25.53 3.58 6.78
C PRO A 179 -26.04 2.98 8.10
N VAL A 180 -25.31 3.15 9.20
CA VAL A 180 -25.72 2.64 10.52
C VAL A 180 -26.74 3.57 11.17
N THR A 181 -26.43 4.86 11.21
CA THR A 181 -27.28 5.87 11.87
C THR A 181 -28.40 6.36 10.95
N ASN A 182 -28.23 6.20 9.63
CA ASN A 182 -29.20 6.62 8.58
C ASN A 182 -29.78 8.03 8.83
N PRO A 183 -28.94 9.07 8.94
CA PRO A 183 -29.39 10.41 9.31
C PRO A 183 -30.33 11.05 8.29
N LYS A 184 -30.36 10.51 7.06
CA LYS A 184 -31.24 11.00 5.99
C LYS A 184 -32.58 10.26 5.92
N GLY A 185 -32.80 9.24 6.76
CA GLY A 185 -34.07 8.52 6.89
C GLY A 185 -34.46 7.68 5.66
N PHE A 186 -33.49 7.19 4.87
CA PHE A 186 -33.80 6.32 3.73
C PHE A 186 -34.37 4.98 4.18
N GLU A 187 -35.22 4.38 3.34
CA GLU A 187 -35.70 3.00 3.57
C GLU A 187 -34.52 2.03 3.63
N ILE A 188 -34.49 1.14 4.64
CA ILE A 188 -33.49 0.10 4.77
C ILE A 188 -34.05 -1.18 4.14
N VAL A 189 -33.40 -1.65 3.08
CA VAL A 189 -33.79 -2.85 2.34
C VAL A 189 -32.66 -3.87 2.33
N ASN A 190 -32.86 -5.04 1.77
CA ASN A 190 -31.79 -6.00 1.52
C ASN A 190 -31.11 -5.72 0.17
N ILE A 191 -29.84 -6.11 0.02
CA ILE A 191 -29.17 -6.03 -1.30
C ILE A 191 -29.95 -6.81 -2.36
N GLY A 192 -30.60 -7.93 -1.99
CA GLY A 192 -31.47 -8.69 -2.88
C GLY A 192 -32.60 -7.88 -3.53
N ASP A 193 -33.11 -6.85 -2.82
CA ASP A 193 -34.16 -5.97 -3.33
C ASP A 193 -33.62 -4.94 -4.32
N MET A 194 -32.30 -4.73 -4.37
CA MET A 194 -31.60 -3.75 -5.20
C MET A 194 -30.98 -4.38 -6.46
N ILE A 195 -30.95 -5.71 -6.57
CA ILE A 195 -30.35 -6.42 -7.69
C ILE A 195 -31.39 -7.28 -8.42
N ARG A 196 -31.15 -7.57 -9.68
CA ARG A 196 -31.96 -8.51 -10.49
C ARG A 196 -31.31 -9.88 -10.66
N GLU A 197 -30.01 -9.99 -10.33
CA GLU A 197 -29.26 -11.21 -10.50
C GLU A 197 -28.08 -11.29 -9.53
N ALA A 198 -27.87 -12.47 -8.94
CA ALA A 198 -26.65 -12.87 -8.24
C ALA A 198 -26.21 -14.24 -8.74
N LYS A 199 -25.09 -14.32 -9.49
CA LYS A 199 -24.63 -15.58 -10.08
C LYS A 199 -23.16 -15.85 -9.76
N TYR A 200 -22.86 -17.11 -9.44
CA TYR A 200 -21.49 -17.60 -9.29
C TYR A 200 -20.78 -17.74 -10.63
N GLY A 201 -19.48 -17.61 -10.61
CA GLY A 201 -18.63 -17.95 -11.74
C GLY A 201 -18.43 -19.47 -11.92
N THR A 202 -17.57 -19.85 -12.87
CA THR A 202 -17.25 -21.24 -13.16
C THR A 202 -16.20 -21.82 -12.21
N SER A 203 -16.30 -23.13 -11.91
CA SER A 203 -15.28 -23.87 -11.16
C SER A 203 -14.14 -24.40 -12.03
N SER A 204 -14.16 -24.13 -13.33
CA SER A 204 -13.13 -24.59 -14.27
C SER A 204 -11.77 -23.96 -13.95
N LYS A 205 -10.69 -24.72 -14.21
CA LYS A 205 -9.33 -24.30 -13.87
C LYS A 205 -8.83 -23.21 -14.79
N ALA A 206 -8.15 -22.24 -14.21
CA ALA A 206 -7.42 -21.18 -14.93
C ALA A 206 -6.22 -21.75 -15.70
N LYS A 207 -5.91 -21.14 -16.86
CA LYS A 207 -4.76 -21.45 -17.71
C LYS A 207 -3.88 -20.19 -17.86
N GLU A 208 -2.63 -20.37 -18.26
CA GLU A 208 -1.74 -19.25 -18.62
C GLU A 208 -2.19 -18.58 -19.92
N HIS A 209 -2.76 -19.35 -20.86
CA HIS A 209 -3.26 -18.87 -22.15
C HIS A 209 -4.65 -19.45 -22.40
N GLY A 210 -5.52 -18.74 -23.11
CA GLY A 210 -6.88 -19.15 -23.44
C GLY A 210 -7.63 -18.06 -24.18
N LYS A 211 -8.86 -18.38 -24.60
CA LYS A 211 -9.70 -17.51 -25.43
C LYS A 211 -10.20 -16.27 -24.67
N TYR A 212 -10.54 -16.42 -23.37
CA TYR A 212 -11.15 -15.37 -22.58
C TYR A 212 -10.32 -15.06 -21.32
N PRO A 213 -10.15 -13.77 -20.95
CA PRO A 213 -9.57 -13.38 -19.67
C PRO A 213 -10.45 -13.90 -18.52
N TYR A 214 -9.79 -14.41 -17.46
CA TYR A 214 -10.45 -15.09 -16.35
C TYR A 214 -10.20 -14.36 -15.04
N LEU A 215 -11.23 -13.70 -14.51
CA LEU A 215 -11.15 -12.95 -13.26
C LEU A 215 -11.31 -13.87 -12.06
N ARG A 216 -10.37 -13.73 -11.13
CA ARG A 216 -10.30 -14.48 -9.88
C ARG A 216 -10.29 -13.53 -8.69
N MET A 217 -10.34 -14.07 -7.48
CA MET A 217 -10.31 -13.29 -6.23
C MET A 217 -9.11 -12.33 -6.11
N ASN A 218 -7.97 -12.63 -6.77
CA ASN A 218 -6.78 -11.79 -6.77
C ASN A 218 -6.90 -10.58 -7.71
N ASN A 219 -7.86 -10.61 -8.63
CA ASN A 219 -8.11 -9.50 -9.55
C ASN A 219 -9.03 -8.42 -8.96
N ILE A 220 -9.34 -8.50 -7.66
CA ILE A 220 -10.01 -7.44 -6.91
C ILE A 220 -9.07 -7.02 -5.77
N THR A 221 -8.68 -5.74 -5.73
CA THR A 221 -7.86 -5.18 -4.67
C THR A 221 -8.65 -5.07 -3.36
N TYR A 222 -7.98 -4.84 -2.22
CA TYR A 222 -8.66 -4.59 -0.95
C TYR A 222 -9.51 -3.32 -0.97
N ALA A 223 -9.08 -2.32 -1.73
CA ALA A 223 -9.82 -1.06 -1.93
C ALA A 223 -11.05 -1.20 -2.85
N GLY A 224 -11.23 -2.37 -3.50
CA GLY A 224 -12.37 -2.64 -4.37
C GLY A 224 -12.16 -2.25 -5.83
N HIS A 225 -10.93 -2.02 -6.26
CA HIS A 225 -10.62 -1.79 -7.67
C HIS A 225 -10.29 -3.10 -8.37
N MET A 226 -10.54 -3.13 -9.68
CA MET A 226 -10.11 -4.26 -10.50
C MET A 226 -8.59 -4.18 -10.76
N ASP A 227 -7.91 -5.33 -10.67
CA ASP A 227 -6.49 -5.50 -10.98
C ASP A 227 -6.33 -6.50 -12.13
N TYR A 228 -5.87 -6.00 -13.27
CA TYR A 228 -5.70 -6.76 -14.49
C TYR A 228 -4.25 -7.17 -14.79
N LEU A 229 -3.29 -6.87 -13.88
CA LEU A 229 -1.85 -7.10 -14.13
C LEU A 229 -1.50 -8.59 -14.31
N ASN A 230 -2.16 -9.48 -13.57
CA ASN A 230 -1.88 -10.93 -13.58
C ASN A 230 -3.11 -11.73 -14.01
N LEU A 231 -3.66 -11.40 -15.18
CA LEU A 231 -4.78 -12.14 -15.74
C LEU A 231 -4.37 -13.58 -16.06
N LYS A 232 -5.25 -14.50 -15.72
CA LYS A 232 -5.26 -15.86 -16.28
C LYS A 232 -6.34 -15.92 -17.36
N TYR A 233 -6.39 -17.06 -18.03
CA TYR A 233 -7.29 -17.26 -19.16
C TYR A 233 -8.06 -18.56 -19.00
N ILE A 234 -9.11 -18.68 -19.82
CA ILE A 234 -9.95 -19.88 -19.84
C ILE A 234 -10.54 -20.06 -21.23
N ASP A 235 -10.75 -21.34 -21.59
CA ASP A 235 -11.56 -21.71 -22.74
C ASP A 235 -12.90 -22.22 -22.23
N VAL A 236 -13.96 -21.64 -22.75
CA VAL A 236 -15.35 -21.99 -22.43
C VAL A 236 -16.17 -22.11 -23.70
N THR A 237 -17.20 -22.94 -23.66
CA THR A 237 -18.20 -23.01 -24.73
C THR A 237 -19.05 -21.75 -24.79
N GLU A 238 -19.73 -21.47 -25.89
CA GLU A 238 -20.62 -20.30 -26.00
C GLU A 238 -21.77 -20.32 -24.96
N ALA A 239 -22.23 -21.49 -24.61
CA ALA A 239 -23.26 -21.69 -23.54
C ALA A 239 -22.67 -21.29 -22.17
N GLU A 240 -21.46 -21.71 -21.85
CA GLU A 240 -20.77 -21.33 -20.61
C GLU A 240 -20.40 -19.85 -20.61
N LYS A 241 -19.93 -19.32 -21.76
CA LYS A 241 -19.67 -17.89 -21.92
C LYS A 241 -20.91 -17.07 -21.53
N SER A 242 -22.07 -17.37 -22.14
CA SER A 242 -23.30 -16.64 -21.85
C SER A 242 -23.68 -16.66 -20.36
N LYS A 243 -23.34 -17.73 -19.65
CA LYS A 243 -23.62 -17.93 -18.23
C LYS A 243 -22.67 -17.15 -17.31
N TYR A 244 -21.37 -17.14 -17.62
CA TYR A 244 -20.31 -16.68 -16.72
C TYR A 244 -19.64 -15.35 -17.13
N ILE A 245 -20.05 -14.79 -18.26
CA ILE A 245 -19.53 -13.52 -18.75
C ILE A 245 -19.93 -12.37 -17.85
N VAL A 246 -19.00 -11.45 -17.63
CA VAL A 246 -19.23 -10.16 -17.01
C VAL A 246 -18.88 -9.03 -17.98
N LYS A 247 -19.57 -7.92 -17.86
CA LYS A 247 -19.49 -6.75 -18.72
C LYS A 247 -19.50 -5.48 -17.84
N LYS A 248 -19.30 -4.35 -18.48
CA LYS A 248 -19.43 -3.03 -17.84
C LYS A 248 -20.67 -2.95 -16.97
N ASP A 249 -20.55 -2.32 -15.84
CA ASP A 249 -21.57 -2.16 -14.78
C ASP A 249 -21.94 -3.42 -13.99
N ASP A 250 -21.29 -4.55 -14.25
CA ASP A 250 -21.42 -5.72 -13.38
C ASP A 250 -20.56 -5.52 -12.10
N VAL A 251 -21.16 -5.75 -10.94
CA VAL A 251 -20.45 -5.70 -9.64
C VAL A 251 -20.02 -7.13 -9.28
N LEU A 252 -18.74 -7.28 -8.92
CA LEU A 252 -18.12 -8.58 -8.58
C LEU A 252 -17.82 -8.65 -7.09
N PHE A 253 -18.41 -9.61 -6.40
CA PHE A 253 -18.20 -9.84 -4.98
C PHE A 253 -17.31 -11.08 -4.76
N ASN A 254 -16.22 -10.92 -4.02
CA ASN A 254 -15.35 -12.04 -3.63
C ASN A 254 -15.93 -12.78 -2.43
N ARG A 255 -16.53 -13.93 -2.68
CA ARG A 255 -17.25 -14.74 -1.68
C ARG A 255 -16.35 -15.56 -0.77
N THR A 256 -15.11 -15.87 -1.18
CA THR A 256 -14.23 -16.82 -0.49
C THR A 256 -12.83 -16.26 -0.39
N ASN A 257 -12.33 -16.04 0.84
CA ASN A 257 -10.97 -15.60 1.11
C ASN A 257 -10.66 -15.78 2.61
N SER A 258 -9.49 -15.27 3.09
CA SER A 258 -9.31 -15.07 4.52
C SER A 258 -10.39 -14.13 5.08
N LYS A 259 -10.57 -14.15 6.40
CA LYS A 259 -11.59 -13.33 7.07
C LYS A 259 -11.46 -11.84 6.77
N GLU A 260 -10.23 -11.35 6.63
CA GLU A 260 -9.92 -9.94 6.37
C GLU A 260 -10.16 -9.54 4.91
N LEU A 261 -10.12 -10.51 4.01
CA LEU A 261 -10.17 -10.28 2.56
C LEU A 261 -11.45 -10.73 1.88
N VAL A 262 -12.32 -11.47 2.58
CA VAL A 262 -13.65 -11.84 2.07
C VAL A 262 -14.49 -10.57 1.89
N GLY A 263 -15.31 -10.54 0.84
CA GLY A 263 -16.18 -9.40 0.54
C GLY A 263 -15.50 -8.26 -0.20
N LYS A 264 -14.25 -8.40 -0.66
CA LYS A 264 -13.70 -7.46 -1.64
C LYS A 264 -14.65 -7.37 -2.83
N THR A 265 -15.06 -6.16 -3.20
CA THR A 265 -16.06 -5.96 -4.24
C THR A 265 -15.51 -5.04 -5.32
N GLY A 266 -15.48 -5.52 -6.57
CA GLY A 266 -15.05 -4.77 -7.74
C GLY A 266 -16.22 -4.34 -8.62
N LEU A 267 -16.03 -3.30 -9.40
CA LEU A 267 -16.94 -2.84 -10.46
C LEU A 267 -16.21 -2.94 -11.80
N ILE A 268 -16.83 -3.55 -12.80
CA ILE A 268 -16.31 -3.58 -14.18
C ILE A 268 -16.61 -2.24 -14.83
N LEU A 269 -15.55 -1.50 -15.18
CA LEU A 269 -15.65 -0.14 -15.74
C LEU A 269 -15.38 -0.10 -17.26
N ASP A 270 -14.74 -1.14 -17.80
CA ASP A 270 -14.40 -1.26 -19.21
C ASP A 270 -15.41 -2.11 -19.99
N ASP A 271 -15.34 -2.04 -21.31
CA ASP A 271 -16.23 -2.77 -22.20
C ASP A 271 -15.69 -4.17 -22.61
N TYR A 272 -14.65 -4.63 -21.91
CA TYR A 272 -14.10 -5.97 -22.16
C TYR A 272 -15.02 -7.07 -21.61
N GLU A 273 -14.94 -8.25 -22.24
CA GLU A 273 -15.67 -9.44 -21.82
C GLU A 273 -14.74 -10.34 -20.99
N TYR A 274 -15.11 -10.58 -19.73
CA TYR A 274 -14.37 -11.46 -18.82
C TYR A 274 -15.24 -12.63 -18.40
N ILE A 275 -14.60 -13.77 -18.14
CA ILE A 275 -15.24 -14.91 -17.44
C ILE A 275 -14.83 -14.84 -15.98
N ILE A 276 -15.72 -15.19 -15.05
CA ILE A 276 -15.43 -15.14 -13.61
C ILE A 276 -15.32 -16.52 -12.97
N ALA A 277 -14.39 -16.62 -12.01
CA ALA A 277 -14.17 -17.82 -11.21
C ALA A 277 -15.28 -18.03 -10.16
N GLY A 278 -15.50 -19.26 -9.75
CA GLY A 278 -16.51 -19.65 -8.76
C GLY A 278 -16.34 -19.03 -7.36
N TYR A 279 -15.20 -18.41 -7.09
CA TYR A 279 -14.92 -17.60 -5.90
C TYR A 279 -15.54 -16.19 -5.98
N LEU A 280 -16.09 -15.81 -7.14
CA LEU A 280 -16.75 -14.54 -7.36
C LEU A 280 -18.25 -14.74 -7.60
N ILE A 281 -19.03 -13.76 -7.11
CA ILE A 281 -20.45 -13.62 -7.40
C ILE A 281 -20.63 -12.38 -8.24
N ARG A 282 -21.20 -12.50 -9.44
CA ARG A 282 -21.65 -11.39 -10.25
C ARG A 282 -22.99 -10.88 -9.74
N LEU A 283 -23.09 -9.57 -9.50
CA LEU A 283 -24.32 -8.89 -9.15
C LEU A 283 -24.72 -7.95 -10.29
N LYS A 284 -25.97 -8.02 -10.72
CA LYS A 284 -26.54 -7.07 -11.66
C LYS A 284 -27.61 -6.24 -10.98
N CYS A 285 -27.42 -4.95 -10.97
CA CYS A 285 -28.38 -3.99 -10.40
C CYS A 285 -29.72 -4.04 -11.15
N ASN A 286 -30.80 -3.78 -10.42
CA ASN A 286 -32.13 -3.54 -10.98
C ASN A 286 -32.36 -2.03 -11.19
N LYS A 287 -33.57 -1.63 -11.58
CA LYS A 287 -33.93 -0.22 -11.85
C LYS A 287 -33.86 0.73 -10.63
N HIS A 288 -33.70 0.22 -9.43
CA HIS A 288 -33.64 0.98 -8.18
C HIS A 288 -32.22 1.12 -7.65
N CYS A 289 -31.22 0.53 -8.32
CA CYS A 289 -29.83 0.48 -7.89
C CYS A 289 -28.88 0.91 -8.99
N ASN A 290 -28.01 1.84 -8.69
CA ASN A 290 -26.86 2.18 -9.53
C ASN A 290 -25.64 1.31 -9.13
N PRO A 291 -24.89 0.72 -10.09
CA PRO A 291 -23.73 -0.14 -9.79
C PRO A 291 -22.64 0.55 -8.96
N TYR A 292 -22.35 1.82 -9.21
CA TYR A 292 -21.37 2.60 -8.44
C TYR A 292 -21.79 2.77 -6.98
N TYR A 293 -23.09 2.96 -6.72
CA TYR A 293 -23.62 3.05 -5.37
C TYR A 293 -23.44 1.71 -4.62
N LEU A 294 -23.85 0.60 -5.24
CA LEU A 294 -23.69 -0.74 -4.66
C LEU A 294 -22.23 -1.08 -4.40
N TRP A 295 -21.36 -0.83 -5.38
CA TRP A 295 -19.93 -1.04 -5.28
C TRP A 295 -19.30 -0.29 -4.10
N ARG A 296 -19.60 1.01 -3.96
CA ARG A 296 -19.07 1.84 -2.87
C ARG A 296 -19.67 1.47 -1.52
N HIS A 297 -20.96 1.14 -1.48
CA HIS A 297 -21.58 0.63 -0.26
C HIS A 297 -20.88 -0.64 0.25
N LEU A 298 -20.66 -1.64 -0.60
CA LEU A 298 -20.02 -2.91 -0.22
C LEU A 298 -18.53 -2.76 0.16
N ASN A 299 -17.86 -1.71 -0.30
CA ASN A 299 -16.49 -1.37 0.11
C ASN A 299 -16.42 -0.37 1.27
N SER A 300 -17.54 0.12 1.79
CA SER A 300 -17.55 1.00 2.96
C SER A 300 -17.03 0.28 4.21
N TYR A 301 -16.50 1.06 5.16
CA TYR A 301 -16.05 0.53 6.45
C TYR A 301 -17.16 -0.27 7.15
N TRP A 302 -18.40 0.25 7.12
CA TRP A 302 -19.55 -0.40 7.72
C TRP A 302 -19.88 -1.75 7.09
N ALA A 303 -19.94 -1.84 5.77
CA ALA A 303 -20.21 -3.09 5.07
C ALA A 303 -19.08 -4.11 5.31
N LYS A 304 -17.82 -3.70 5.26
CA LYS A 304 -16.67 -4.57 5.57
C LYS A 304 -16.74 -5.13 6.99
N LYS A 305 -17.10 -4.31 7.98
CA LYS A 305 -17.28 -4.77 9.35
C LYS A 305 -18.46 -5.74 9.50
N THR A 306 -19.55 -5.52 8.75
CA THR A 306 -20.69 -6.44 8.70
C THR A 306 -20.25 -7.80 8.11
N LEU A 307 -19.52 -7.79 7.01
CA LEU A 307 -18.99 -8.98 6.35
C LEU A 307 -18.02 -9.74 7.28
N GLU A 308 -17.13 -9.05 7.96
CA GLU A 308 -16.23 -9.63 8.96
C GLU A 308 -17.01 -10.32 10.09
N ASN A 309 -18.08 -9.70 10.59
CA ASN A 309 -18.94 -10.26 11.61
C ASN A 309 -19.68 -11.51 11.14
N MET A 310 -20.10 -11.59 9.87
CA MET A 310 -20.71 -12.78 9.28
C MET A 310 -19.75 -13.97 9.21
N CYS A 311 -18.43 -13.72 9.23
CA CYS A 311 -17.38 -14.75 9.13
C CYS A 311 -16.80 -15.18 10.48
N LYS A 312 -17.45 -14.91 11.61
CA LYS A 312 -16.87 -15.08 12.97
C LYS A 312 -16.46 -16.48 13.39
N SER A 313 -16.99 -17.53 12.76
CA SER A 313 -16.89 -18.91 13.31
C SER A 313 -16.02 -19.85 12.46
N ILE A 314 -15.31 -19.36 11.45
CA ILE A 314 -14.60 -20.24 10.51
C ILE A 314 -13.09 -20.16 10.77
N VAL A 315 -12.49 -21.29 11.11
CA VAL A 315 -11.03 -21.48 11.13
C VAL A 315 -10.59 -21.72 9.67
N GLY A 316 -9.79 -20.82 9.13
CA GLY A 316 -9.28 -20.90 7.76
C GLY A 316 -9.96 -19.92 6.80
N MET A 317 -10.54 -20.41 5.71
CA MET A 317 -11.17 -19.60 4.66
C MET A 317 -12.62 -19.25 5.01
N ALA A 318 -12.92 -17.97 5.07
CA ALA A 318 -14.29 -17.46 5.18
C ALA A 318 -15.03 -17.57 3.85
N ASN A 319 -16.35 -17.79 3.91
CA ASN A 319 -17.19 -17.93 2.75
C ASN A 319 -18.56 -17.29 3.00
N ILE A 320 -18.99 -16.42 2.11
CA ILE A 320 -20.31 -15.78 2.11
C ILE A 320 -21.03 -16.19 0.83
N ASN A 321 -22.11 -16.92 0.95
CA ASN A 321 -22.89 -17.36 -0.21
C ASN A 321 -23.80 -16.26 -0.77
N ALA A 322 -24.36 -16.50 -1.96
CA ALA A 322 -25.20 -15.50 -2.62
C ALA A 322 -26.49 -15.15 -1.85
N GLN A 323 -27.03 -16.08 -1.07
CA GLN A 323 -28.23 -15.82 -0.27
C GLN A 323 -27.90 -14.96 0.96
N GLU A 324 -26.76 -15.21 1.61
CA GLU A 324 -26.27 -14.40 2.72
C GLU A 324 -25.92 -12.97 2.25
N LEU A 325 -25.23 -12.86 1.12
CA LEU A 325 -24.94 -11.55 0.51
C LEU A 325 -26.21 -10.74 0.23
N GLN A 326 -27.22 -11.37 -0.33
CA GLN A 326 -28.49 -10.73 -0.63
C GLN A 326 -29.27 -10.24 0.60
N LYS A 327 -29.00 -10.81 1.79
CA LYS A 327 -29.64 -10.41 3.07
C LYS A 327 -28.93 -9.22 3.75
N ILE A 328 -27.77 -8.79 3.27
CA ILE A 328 -27.08 -7.62 3.81
C ILE A 328 -27.95 -6.39 3.60
N LYS A 329 -28.03 -5.54 4.63
CA LYS A 329 -28.83 -4.32 4.60
C LYS A 329 -28.12 -3.22 3.82
N ILE A 330 -28.91 -2.45 3.07
CA ILE A 330 -28.47 -1.28 2.31
C ILE A 330 -29.55 -0.19 2.38
N LEU A 331 -29.13 1.07 2.31
CA LEU A 331 -30.06 2.21 2.22
C LEU A 331 -30.62 2.29 0.79
N LYS A 332 -31.93 2.34 0.64
CA LYS A 332 -32.60 2.54 -0.64
C LYS A 332 -32.72 4.05 -0.93
N ALA A 333 -31.60 4.68 -1.25
CA ALA A 333 -31.58 6.06 -1.67
C ALA A 333 -32.29 6.23 -3.03
N PRO A 334 -32.89 7.39 -3.32
CA PRO A 334 -33.53 7.68 -4.63
C PRO A 334 -32.54 7.46 -5.78
N ILE A 335 -33.00 6.83 -6.86
CA ILE A 335 -32.12 6.47 -8.00
C ILE A 335 -31.44 7.70 -8.63
N ASN A 336 -32.11 8.85 -8.66
CA ASN A 336 -31.51 10.08 -9.18
C ASN A 336 -30.32 10.53 -8.34
N LEU A 337 -30.40 10.40 -7.01
CA LEU A 337 -29.26 10.69 -6.12
C LEU A 337 -28.11 9.71 -6.32
N GLN A 338 -28.42 8.40 -6.52
CA GLN A 338 -27.41 7.40 -6.83
C GLN A 338 -26.72 7.68 -8.18
N ASN A 339 -27.46 8.14 -9.19
CA ASN A 339 -26.90 8.51 -10.50
C ASN A 339 -26.01 9.75 -10.39
N GLU A 340 -26.42 10.77 -9.65
CA GLU A 340 -25.57 11.94 -9.38
C GLU A 340 -24.27 11.55 -8.67
N PHE A 341 -24.36 10.64 -7.72
CA PHE A 341 -23.18 10.07 -7.06
C PHE A 341 -22.27 9.34 -8.06
N ALA A 342 -22.84 8.51 -8.94
CA ALA A 342 -22.09 7.78 -9.96
C ALA A 342 -21.31 8.73 -10.87
N ASP A 343 -21.94 9.80 -11.37
CA ASP A 343 -21.31 10.81 -12.23
C ASP A 343 -20.11 11.50 -11.54
N ARG A 344 -20.22 11.74 -10.23
CA ARG A 344 -19.13 12.33 -9.44
C ARG A 344 -18.01 11.33 -9.18
N ILE A 345 -18.34 10.10 -8.81
CA ILE A 345 -17.37 9.02 -8.58
C ILE A 345 -16.61 8.67 -9.85
N GLU A 346 -17.28 8.60 -11.00
CA GLU A 346 -16.61 8.34 -12.28
C GLU A 346 -15.52 9.38 -12.57
N LYS A 347 -15.77 10.65 -12.29
CA LYS A 347 -14.77 11.71 -12.42
C LYS A 347 -13.61 11.54 -11.43
N ILE A 348 -13.89 11.17 -10.19
CA ILE A 348 -12.86 10.89 -9.18
C ILE A 348 -11.99 9.72 -9.61
N GLU A 349 -12.59 8.62 -10.08
CA GLU A 349 -11.87 7.44 -10.55
C GLU A 349 -11.01 7.75 -11.78
N ALA A 350 -11.50 8.54 -12.73
CA ALA A 350 -10.73 8.99 -13.89
C ALA A 350 -9.49 9.80 -13.48
N GLN A 351 -9.61 10.72 -12.51
CA GLN A 351 -8.49 11.49 -11.99
C GLN A 351 -7.52 10.60 -11.19
N LYS A 352 -8.05 9.65 -10.42
CA LYS A 352 -7.25 8.66 -9.69
C LYS A 352 -6.41 7.82 -10.64
N ALA A 353 -6.96 7.34 -11.75
CA ALA A 353 -6.22 6.59 -12.77
C ALA A 353 -5.06 7.42 -13.40
N LEU A 354 -5.24 8.74 -13.56
CA LEU A 354 -4.15 9.63 -13.99
C LEU A 354 -3.08 9.78 -12.90
N ALA A 355 -3.47 9.89 -11.64
CA ALA A 355 -2.55 9.97 -10.51
C ALA A 355 -1.75 8.65 -10.32
N GLU A 356 -2.35 7.49 -10.57
CA GLU A 356 -1.67 6.18 -10.56
C GLU A 356 -0.57 6.12 -11.65
N LYS A 357 -0.88 6.60 -12.85
CA LYS A 357 0.12 6.71 -13.93
C LYS A 357 1.24 7.70 -13.58
N ALA A 358 0.92 8.80 -12.91
CA ALA A 358 1.91 9.77 -12.45
C ALA A 358 2.81 9.18 -11.36
N LEU A 359 2.23 8.40 -10.43
CA LEU A 359 3.01 7.67 -9.42
C LEU A 359 3.97 6.68 -10.07
N ALA A 360 3.49 5.83 -10.98
CA ALA A 360 4.35 4.87 -11.69
C ALA A 360 5.53 5.56 -12.38
N LYS A 361 5.27 6.65 -13.12
CA LYS A 361 6.34 7.44 -13.76
C LYS A 361 7.33 8.05 -12.76
N SER A 362 6.86 8.51 -11.60
CA SER A 362 7.75 9.07 -10.57
C SER A 362 8.58 7.99 -9.87
N GLU A 363 8.06 6.79 -9.74
CA GLU A 363 8.81 5.62 -9.25
C GLU A 363 9.89 5.19 -10.24
N ASP A 364 9.56 5.11 -11.53
CA ASP A 364 10.51 4.80 -12.60
C ASP A 364 11.64 5.86 -12.66
N LEU A 365 11.27 7.15 -12.59
CA LEU A 365 12.23 8.26 -12.56
C LEU A 365 13.17 8.15 -11.37
N PHE A 366 12.64 7.94 -10.17
CA PHE A 366 13.43 7.82 -8.95
C PHE A 366 14.43 6.66 -9.04
N ASN A 367 13.99 5.48 -9.52
CA ASN A 367 14.84 4.31 -9.70
C ASN A 367 15.95 4.56 -10.75
N ALA A 368 15.61 5.21 -11.85
CA ALA A 368 16.60 5.58 -12.88
C ALA A 368 17.63 6.57 -12.35
N LEU A 369 17.21 7.55 -11.53
CA LEU A 369 18.11 8.52 -10.90
C LEU A 369 19.02 7.86 -9.87
N LEU A 370 18.52 6.94 -9.05
CA LEU A 370 19.35 6.13 -8.14
C LEU A 370 20.44 5.38 -8.90
N GLN A 371 20.07 4.69 -9.97
CA GLN A 371 21.03 3.96 -10.79
C GLN A 371 22.09 4.87 -11.39
N LYS A 372 21.72 6.03 -11.95
CA LYS A 372 22.65 7.00 -12.52
C LYS A 372 23.55 7.62 -11.45
N ALA A 373 22.99 7.93 -10.28
CA ALA A 373 23.75 8.48 -9.16
C ALA A 373 24.93 7.59 -8.76
N PHE A 374 24.65 6.31 -8.53
CA PHE A 374 25.66 5.39 -8.02
C PHE A 374 26.52 4.71 -9.09
N LYS A 375 26.20 4.92 -10.40
CA LYS A 375 27.12 4.69 -11.52
C LYS A 375 28.04 5.88 -11.79
N GLY A 376 27.86 7.01 -11.12
CA GLY A 376 28.65 8.23 -11.32
C GLY A 376 28.22 9.08 -12.52
N GLU A 377 27.07 8.80 -13.11
CA GLU A 377 26.59 9.49 -14.32
C GLU A 377 25.97 10.86 -14.01
N LEU A 378 25.40 11.05 -12.80
CA LEU A 378 24.82 12.35 -12.38
C LEU A 378 25.89 13.40 -12.06
N ALA A 379 27.12 13.01 -11.78
CA ALA A 379 28.22 13.96 -11.51
C ALA A 379 28.61 14.77 -12.78
N ASN A 380 28.37 14.24 -13.98
CA ASN A 380 28.72 14.88 -15.24
C ASN A 380 27.78 16.02 -15.64
N SER A 381 26.63 16.18 -14.98
CA SER A 381 25.70 17.29 -15.23
C SER A 381 26.10 18.60 -14.52
N LEU A 382 27.22 18.61 -13.78
CA LEU A 382 27.81 19.78 -13.10
C LEU A 382 28.93 20.43 -13.92
N LEU A 383 29.38 19.80 -15.02
CA LEU A 383 30.37 20.33 -15.96
C LEU A 383 29.63 20.82 -17.23
#